data_68d01463d3686d86cb83e570d28ec567
#
_entry.id   68d01463d3686d86cb83e570d28ec567
#
_cell.length_a   1.000
_cell.length_b   1.000
_cell.length_c   1.000
_cell.angle_alpha   90.00
_cell.angle_beta   90.00
_cell.angle_gamma   90.00
#
_symmetry.space_group_name_H-M   'P 1'
#
loop_
_entity.id
_entity.type
_entity.pdbx_description
1 polymer ?
#
loop_
_entity_poly.entity_id
_entity_poly.type
_entity_poly.pdbx_seq_one_letter_code
_entity_poly.pdbx_strand_id
1 'polypeptide(L)'
;FDLINNRNFYKNGSDKFMKFYSRKMVAAKDLNSNGSLFGGRLLAWIDEEAFIFTTCQLKDPSVVTRYISNIEFLSTARIGDIVEIGMEVVDMGRTSITLACVVRKKGTEKIITQIDKIVFVLVGHDGQPKPHYQKVKFIDEAI
;
A
#
# COMPACT_ATOMS: atom_id res chain seq x y z
N PHE A 1 -14.80 -19.73 -1.13
CA PHE A 1 -13.76 -18.70 -1.21
C PHE A 1 -13.66 -18.22 -2.64
N ASP A 2 -14.28 -17.10 -2.90
CA ASP A 2 -14.41 -16.63 -4.29
C ASP A 2 -13.21 -15.76 -4.65
N LEU A 3 -12.10 -16.39 -5.00
CA LEU A 3 -10.91 -15.74 -5.57
C LEU A 3 -11.21 -15.05 -6.91
N ILE A 4 -12.37 -15.33 -7.49
CA ILE A 4 -12.79 -14.80 -8.78
C ILE A 4 -13.30 -13.36 -8.64
N ASN A 5 -13.92 -13.02 -7.51
CA ASN A 5 -14.44 -11.66 -7.28
C ASN A 5 -13.33 -10.62 -6.98
N ASN A 6 -12.19 -11.04 -6.45
CA ASN A 6 -11.08 -10.12 -6.23
C ASN A 6 -10.31 -9.77 -7.51
N ARG A 7 -10.43 -10.58 -8.57
CA ARG A 7 -9.86 -10.24 -9.89
C ARG A 7 -10.60 -9.11 -10.59
N ASN A 8 -11.85 -8.88 -10.21
CA ASN A 8 -12.67 -7.82 -10.82
C ASN A 8 -12.33 -6.42 -10.32
N PHE A 9 -11.74 -6.28 -9.15
CA PHE A 9 -11.30 -4.98 -8.63
C PHE A 9 -10.23 -4.37 -9.55
N TYR A 10 -9.36 -5.20 -10.10
CA TYR A 10 -8.30 -4.79 -11.01
C TYR A 10 -8.77 -4.53 -12.44
N LYS A 11 -9.80 -5.27 -12.90
CA LYS A 11 -10.27 -5.20 -14.30
C LYS A 11 -11.19 -4.02 -14.59
N ASN A 12 -11.75 -3.38 -13.58
CA ASN A 12 -12.74 -2.31 -13.74
C ASN A 12 -12.18 -0.89 -13.71
N GLY A 13 -11.01 -0.66 -14.30
CA GLY A 13 -10.50 0.70 -14.53
C GLY A 13 -9.79 1.35 -13.35
N SER A 14 -9.60 0.65 -12.23
CA SER A 14 -8.82 1.15 -11.08
C SER A 14 -7.32 1.20 -11.34
N ASP A 15 -6.82 0.44 -12.31
CA ASP A 15 -5.39 0.45 -12.69
C ASP A 15 -4.86 1.84 -13.06
N LYS A 16 -5.74 2.72 -13.52
CA LYS A 16 -5.36 4.07 -13.95
C LYS A 16 -4.80 4.93 -12.82
N PHE A 17 -5.22 4.67 -11.59
CA PHE A 17 -4.84 5.49 -10.42
C PHE A 17 -3.86 4.78 -9.49
N MET A 18 -3.68 3.48 -9.66
CA MET A 18 -2.73 2.71 -8.86
C MET A 18 -1.30 2.99 -9.34
N LYS A 19 -0.46 3.46 -8.44
CA LYS A 19 0.94 3.79 -8.74
C LYS A 19 1.89 2.82 -8.05
N PHE A 20 2.70 2.13 -8.83
CA PHE A 20 3.68 1.15 -8.36
C PHE A 20 5.08 1.79 -8.33
N TYR A 21 5.33 2.60 -7.32
CA TYR A 21 6.62 3.28 -7.17
C TYR A 21 7.66 2.45 -6.44
N SER A 22 7.24 1.49 -5.65
CA SER A 22 8.13 0.69 -4.83
C SER A 22 8.33 -0.71 -5.41
N ARG A 23 9.57 -1.12 -5.48
CA ARG A 23 9.99 -2.47 -5.85
C ARG A 23 10.97 -3.00 -4.84
N LYS A 24 10.81 -4.27 -4.47
CA LYS A 24 11.72 -4.98 -3.58
C LYS A 24 12.11 -6.32 -4.20
N MET A 25 13.38 -6.63 -4.20
CA MET A 25 13.83 -7.99 -4.50
C MET A 25 13.82 -8.80 -3.22
N VAL A 26 13.19 -9.96 -3.24
CA VAL A 26 13.16 -10.87 -2.09
C VAL A 26 14.56 -11.48 -1.91
N ALA A 27 15.17 -11.17 -0.78
CA ALA A 27 16.48 -11.70 -0.39
C ALA A 27 16.33 -12.83 0.62
N ALA A 28 17.39 -13.58 0.86
CA ALA A 28 17.40 -14.68 1.83
C ALA A 28 16.95 -14.23 3.23
N LYS A 29 17.32 -13.04 3.67
CA LYS A 29 16.93 -12.45 4.96
C LYS A 29 15.44 -12.16 5.11
N ASP A 30 14.71 -12.13 3.99
CA ASP A 30 13.28 -11.79 3.97
C ASP A 30 12.41 -13.05 4.03
N LEU A 31 12.99 -14.24 4.04
CA LEU A 31 12.28 -15.50 3.98
C LEU A 31 11.93 -16.03 5.36
N ASN A 32 10.79 -16.73 5.41
CA ASN A 32 10.44 -17.58 6.54
C ASN A 32 11.12 -18.97 6.42
N SER A 33 10.87 -19.84 7.40
CA SER A 33 11.45 -21.19 7.42
C SER A 33 11.00 -22.09 6.26
N ASN A 34 9.89 -21.74 5.59
CA ASN A 34 9.37 -22.47 4.44
C ASN A 34 9.94 -21.97 3.10
N GLY A 35 10.87 -21.02 3.13
CA GLY A 35 11.50 -20.46 1.93
C GLY A 35 10.63 -19.48 1.16
N SER A 36 9.61 -18.90 1.77
CA SER A 36 8.78 -17.87 1.17
C SER A 36 8.89 -16.54 1.93
N LEU A 37 8.54 -15.45 1.25
CA LEU A 37 8.57 -14.12 1.85
C LEU A 37 7.77 -14.09 3.15
N PHE A 38 8.41 -13.61 4.21
CA PHE A 38 7.79 -13.49 5.52
C PHE A 38 6.67 -12.44 5.48
N GLY A 39 5.46 -12.82 5.94
CA GLY A 39 4.30 -11.91 5.91
C GLY A 39 4.55 -10.60 6.65
N GLY A 40 5.19 -10.64 7.82
CA GLY A 40 5.55 -9.45 8.57
C GLY A 40 6.57 -8.56 7.86
N ARG A 41 7.47 -9.14 7.08
CA ARG A 41 8.41 -8.39 6.24
C ARG A 41 7.66 -7.63 5.14
N LEU A 42 6.73 -8.30 4.48
CA LEU A 42 5.89 -7.65 3.47
C LEU A 42 5.05 -6.53 4.06
N LEU A 43 4.47 -6.73 5.24
CA LEU A 43 3.71 -5.68 5.93
C LEU A 43 4.58 -4.47 6.28
N ALA A 44 5.84 -4.69 6.69
CA ALA A 44 6.77 -3.60 6.93
C ALA A 44 7.03 -2.79 5.65
N TRP A 45 7.23 -3.45 4.52
CA TRP A 45 7.41 -2.79 3.23
C TRP A 45 6.16 -2.01 2.80
N ILE A 46 4.98 -2.59 3.01
CA ILE A 46 3.70 -1.93 2.71
C ILE A 46 3.52 -0.67 3.56
N ASP A 47 3.73 -0.76 4.86
CA ASP A 47 3.58 0.37 5.77
C ASP A 47 4.57 1.50 5.44
N GLU A 48 5.82 1.17 5.13
CA GLU A 48 6.83 2.13 4.71
C GLU A 48 6.42 2.84 3.42
N GLU A 49 6.00 2.09 2.39
CA GLU A 49 5.56 2.67 1.12
C GLU A 49 4.32 3.53 1.31
N ALA A 50 3.36 3.07 2.11
CA ALA A 50 2.15 3.85 2.42
C ALA A 50 2.49 5.15 3.15
N PHE A 51 3.46 5.13 4.06
CA PHE A 51 3.96 6.31 4.76
C PHE A 51 4.58 7.32 3.76
N ILE A 52 5.47 6.83 2.89
CA ILE A 52 6.12 7.66 1.86
C ILE A 52 5.06 8.27 0.93
N PHE A 53 4.15 7.45 0.43
CA PHE A 53 3.08 7.89 -0.46
C PHE A 53 2.20 8.95 0.19
N THR A 54 1.79 8.74 1.44
CA THR A 54 1.00 9.69 2.22
C THR A 54 1.75 11.00 2.45
N THR A 55 3.02 10.93 2.81
CA THR A 55 3.87 12.11 2.98
C THR A 55 3.91 12.96 1.71
N CYS A 56 4.05 12.32 0.56
CA CYS A 56 4.02 13.01 -0.75
C CYS A 56 2.65 13.62 -1.04
N GLN A 57 1.57 12.91 -0.74
CA GLN A 57 0.21 13.41 -0.97
C GLN A 57 -0.15 14.59 -0.07
N LEU A 58 0.19 14.51 1.20
CA LEU A 58 -0.12 15.56 2.19
C LEU A 58 0.96 16.65 2.27
N LYS A 59 2.12 16.41 1.68
CA LYS A 59 3.30 17.30 1.76
C LYS A 59 3.73 17.56 3.21
N ASP A 60 3.55 16.56 4.06
CA ASP A 60 3.87 16.64 5.48
C ASP A 60 4.19 15.23 6.01
N PRO A 61 5.36 15.00 6.61
CA PRO A 61 5.73 13.69 7.13
C PRO A 61 5.17 13.40 8.52
N SER A 62 4.44 14.34 9.13
CA SER A 62 3.90 14.18 10.48
C SER A 62 2.64 13.32 10.48
N VAL A 63 2.71 12.14 9.89
CA VAL A 63 1.60 11.21 9.75
C VAL A 63 1.84 9.94 10.54
N VAL A 64 0.77 9.32 11.00
CA VAL A 64 0.81 8.03 11.70
C VAL A 64 -0.16 7.06 11.05
N THR A 65 0.24 5.80 11.00
CA THR A 65 -0.65 4.71 10.59
C THR A 65 -1.71 4.53 11.68
N ARG A 66 -2.98 4.66 11.31
CA ARG A 66 -4.08 4.51 12.25
C ARG A 66 -4.82 3.20 12.09
N TYR A 67 -5.01 2.73 10.87
CA TYR A 67 -5.84 1.58 10.60
C TYR A 67 -5.40 0.89 9.32
N ILE A 68 -5.40 -0.43 9.35
CA ILE A 68 -5.21 -1.28 8.19
C ILE A 68 -6.37 -2.28 8.19
N SER A 69 -7.10 -2.34 7.09
CA SER A 69 -8.21 -3.28 6.93
C SER A 69 -7.72 -4.73 6.84
N ASN A 70 -8.63 -5.65 6.64
CA ASN A 70 -8.31 -7.06 6.48
C ASN A 70 -7.23 -7.28 5.42
N ILE A 71 -6.24 -8.07 5.77
CA ILE A 71 -5.11 -8.40 4.90
C ILE A 71 -5.18 -9.89 4.61
N GLU A 72 -5.19 -10.22 3.32
CA GLU A 72 -5.10 -11.60 2.86
C GLU A 72 -3.83 -11.79 2.04
N PHE A 73 -3.08 -12.83 2.34
CA PHE A 73 -1.94 -13.25 1.54
C PHE A 73 -2.42 -14.27 0.52
N LEU A 74 -2.67 -13.80 -0.68
CA LEU A 74 -3.28 -14.61 -1.76
C LEU A 74 -2.28 -15.53 -2.43
N SER A 75 -1.01 -15.15 -2.42
CA SER A 75 0.07 -15.93 -2.98
C SER A 75 1.39 -15.58 -2.31
N THR A 76 2.41 -16.39 -2.54
CA THR A 76 3.73 -16.23 -1.94
C THR A 76 4.73 -15.66 -2.93
N ALA A 77 5.79 -15.06 -2.42
CA ALA A 77 6.99 -14.73 -3.17
C ALA A 77 8.17 -15.54 -2.63
N ARG A 78 9.13 -15.79 -3.50
CA ARG A 78 10.33 -16.58 -3.20
C ARG A 78 11.58 -15.75 -3.45
N ILE A 79 12.72 -16.28 -3.00
CA ILE A 79 14.00 -15.62 -3.22
C ILE A 79 14.19 -15.25 -4.71
N GLY A 80 14.64 -14.03 -4.95
CA GLY A 80 14.87 -13.50 -6.29
C GLY A 80 13.64 -12.92 -6.98
N ASP A 81 12.44 -13.14 -6.45
CA ASP A 81 11.24 -12.50 -6.99
C ASP A 81 11.30 -10.99 -6.74
N ILE A 82 10.79 -10.23 -7.70
CA ILE A 82 10.62 -8.78 -7.57
C ILE A 82 9.17 -8.50 -7.21
N VAL A 83 8.97 -7.85 -6.10
CA VAL A 83 7.68 -7.47 -5.56
C VAL A 83 7.45 -5.99 -5.83
N GLU A 84 6.33 -5.66 -6.47
CA GLU A 84 5.89 -4.29 -6.70
C GLU A 84 4.75 -3.95 -5.75
N ILE A 85 4.83 -2.78 -5.11
CA ILE A 85 3.82 -2.29 -4.18
C ILE A 85 3.17 -1.06 -4.82
N GLY A 86 1.87 -1.14 -5.05
CA GLY A 86 1.06 -0.07 -5.61
C GLY A 86 0.16 0.55 -4.56
N MET A 87 -0.01 1.87 -4.66
CA MET A 87 -0.87 2.66 -3.80
C MET A 87 -1.76 3.58 -4.63
N GLU A 88 -2.97 3.81 -4.13
CA GLU A 88 -3.85 4.87 -4.63
C GLU A 88 -4.61 5.52 -3.48
N VAL A 89 -4.97 6.79 -3.64
CA VAL A 89 -5.86 7.48 -2.70
C VAL A 89 -7.30 7.11 -3.00
N VAL A 90 -8.01 6.61 -2.00
CA VAL A 90 -9.43 6.25 -2.14
C VAL A 90 -10.35 7.19 -1.37
N ASP A 91 -9.84 7.90 -0.37
CA ASP A 91 -10.59 8.92 0.35
C ASP A 91 -9.68 9.93 1.04
N MET A 92 -10.16 11.16 1.15
CA MET A 92 -9.52 12.24 1.89
C MET A 92 -10.48 12.77 2.95
N GLY A 93 -10.17 12.47 4.22
CA GLY A 93 -10.87 13.07 5.34
C GLY A 93 -10.32 14.47 5.68
N ARG A 94 -10.78 15.03 6.77
CA ARG A 94 -10.28 16.34 7.27
C ARG A 94 -8.84 16.23 7.80
N THR A 95 -8.57 15.19 8.58
CA THR A 95 -7.26 14.93 9.20
C THR A 95 -6.61 13.66 8.66
N SER A 96 -7.31 12.90 7.84
CA SER A 96 -6.94 11.54 7.42
C SER A 96 -6.83 11.43 5.90
N ILE A 97 -6.11 10.42 5.48
CA ILE A 97 -6.07 9.94 4.12
C ILE A 97 -6.24 8.42 4.13
N THR A 98 -7.04 7.90 3.22
CA THR A 98 -7.24 6.48 3.05
C THR A 98 -6.66 6.03 1.73
N LEU A 99 -5.81 5.01 1.78
CA LEU A 99 -5.16 4.42 0.62
C LEU A 99 -5.69 3.01 0.37
N ALA A 100 -5.70 2.58 -0.87
CA ALA A 100 -5.74 1.18 -1.24
C ALA A 100 -4.35 0.73 -1.68
N CYS A 101 -4.05 -0.54 -1.43
CA CYS A 101 -2.76 -1.13 -1.74
C CYS A 101 -2.92 -2.43 -2.49
N VAL A 102 -2.07 -2.62 -3.48
CA VAL A 102 -1.91 -3.90 -4.16
C VAL A 102 -0.43 -4.24 -4.23
N VAL A 103 -0.13 -5.49 -3.91
CA VAL A 103 1.21 -6.05 -4.04
C VAL A 103 1.17 -7.17 -5.08
N ARG A 104 2.04 -7.09 -6.06
CA ARG A 104 2.13 -8.07 -7.14
C ARG A 104 3.56 -8.49 -7.40
N LYS A 105 3.72 -9.66 -7.99
CA LYS A 105 5.00 -10.12 -8.52
C LYS A 105 5.23 -9.49 -9.89
N LYS A 106 6.33 -8.75 -10.03
CA LYS A 106 6.68 -8.11 -11.30
C LYS A 106 6.88 -9.13 -12.41
N GLY A 107 6.45 -8.77 -13.60
CA GLY A 107 6.52 -9.63 -14.77
C GLY A 107 5.43 -10.69 -14.85
N THR A 108 4.51 -10.70 -13.89
CA THR A 108 3.35 -11.60 -13.86
C THR A 108 2.11 -10.83 -13.45
N GLU A 109 0.95 -11.44 -13.63
CA GLU A 109 -0.32 -10.90 -13.10
C GLU A 109 -0.63 -11.43 -11.69
N LYS A 110 0.35 -12.07 -11.03
CA LYS A 110 0.15 -12.71 -9.74
C LYS A 110 0.06 -11.68 -8.64
N ILE A 111 -1.10 -11.60 -7.99
CA ILE A 111 -1.34 -10.76 -6.82
C ILE A 111 -0.87 -11.50 -5.56
N ILE A 112 -0.01 -10.87 -4.79
CA ILE A 112 0.50 -11.41 -3.53
C ILE A 112 -0.42 -11.03 -2.39
N THR A 113 -0.78 -9.74 -2.30
CA THR A 113 -1.77 -9.27 -1.31
C THR A 113 -2.49 -8.04 -1.83
N GLN A 114 -3.64 -7.79 -1.23
CA GLN A 114 -4.50 -6.65 -1.53
C GLN A 114 -5.07 -6.13 -0.23
N ILE A 115 -5.05 -4.81 -0.05
CA ILE A 115 -5.56 -4.14 1.14
C ILE A 115 -6.48 -3.02 0.67
N ASP A 116 -7.75 -3.07 1.10
CA ASP A 116 -8.75 -2.10 0.65
C ASP A 116 -8.58 -0.74 1.31
N LYS A 117 -8.11 -0.71 2.56
CA LYS A 117 -7.98 0.54 3.33
C LYS A 117 -6.75 0.52 4.21
N ILE A 118 -5.89 1.50 4.00
CA ILE A 118 -4.82 1.89 4.93
C ILE A 118 -5.07 3.35 5.26
N VAL A 119 -5.30 3.66 6.53
CA VAL A 119 -5.64 5.01 6.97
C VAL A 119 -4.47 5.61 7.73
N PHE A 120 -4.02 6.76 7.25
CA PHE A 120 -3.07 7.63 7.94
C PHE A 120 -3.77 8.86 8.47
N VAL A 121 -3.27 9.40 9.58
CA VAL A 121 -3.76 10.64 10.18
C VAL A 121 -2.60 11.60 10.37
N LEU A 122 -2.80 12.84 9.93
CA LEU A 122 -1.86 13.92 10.19
C LEU A 122 -1.97 14.33 11.65
N VAL A 123 -0.85 14.43 12.34
CA VAL A 123 -0.80 14.79 13.76
C VAL A 123 0.07 16.02 13.99
N GLY A 124 -0.30 16.81 15.00
CA GLY A 124 0.48 17.92 15.48
C GLY A 124 1.57 17.51 16.48
N HIS A 125 2.31 18.50 17.00
CA HIS A 125 3.34 18.29 18.02
C HIS A 125 2.79 17.68 19.32
N ASP A 126 1.51 17.91 19.61
CA ASP A 126 0.79 17.35 20.74
C ASP A 126 0.33 15.89 20.52
N GLY A 127 0.60 15.32 19.34
CA GLY A 127 0.15 14.01 18.95
C GLY A 127 -1.33 13.91 18.58
N GLN A 128 -2.05 15.04 18.57
CA GLN A 128 -3.47 15.08 18.21
C GLN A 128 -3.68 15.28 16.71
N PRO A 129 -4.76 14.71 16.15
CA PRO A 129 -5.09 14.94 14.75
C PRO A 129 -5.20 16.41 14.41
N LYS A 130 -4.65 16.81 13.26
CA LYS A 130 -4.79 18.15 12.72
C LYS A 130 -5.20 18.12 11.25
N PRO A 131 -5.91 19.16 10.76
CA PRO A 131 -6.33 19.22 9.37
C PRO A 131 -5.13 19.29 8.42
N HIS A 132 -5.19 18.56 7.30
CA HIS A 132 -4.16 18.65 6.26
C HIS A 132 -4.52 19.61 5.13
N TYR A 133 -5.77 20.05 5.02
CA TYR A 133 -6.27 20.96 3.99
C TYR A 133 -6.04 20.52 2.54
N GLN A 134 -5.70 19.25 2.33
CA GLN A 134 -5.51 18.70 1.00
C GLN A 134 -6.81 18.10 0.48
N LYS A 135 -7.04 18.25 -0.82
CA LYS A 135 -8.14 17.60 -1.53
C LYS A 135 -7.58 16.46 -2.38
N VAL A 136 -8.44 15.53 -2.77
CA VAL A 136 -8.06 14.50 -3.74
C VAL A 136 -7.58 15.21 -5.00
N LYS A 137 -6.29 15.13 -5.24
CA LYS A 137 -5.70 15.50 -6.53
C LYS A 137 -5.44 14.20 -7.29
N PHE A 138 -5.76 14.21 -8.55
CA PHE A 138 -5.31 13.13 -9.41
C PHE A 138 -3.77 13.11 -9.40
N ILE A 139 -3.22 12.00 -9.11
CA ILE A 139 -1.88 11.76 -8.60
C ILE A 139 -0.76 12.12 -9.60
N ASP A 140 -1.08 12.42 -10.86
CA ASP A 140 -0.07 12.68 -11.89
C ASP A 140 0.74 13.97 -11.67
N GLU A 141 0.33 14.81 -10.71
CA GLU A 141 0.97 16.10 -10.45
C GLU A 141 1.79 16.15 -9.15
N ALA A 142 1.82 15.09 -8.34
CA ALA A 142 2.33 15.16 -6.97
C ALA A 142 3.77 14.66 -6.80
N ILE A 143 4.42 14.21 -7.86
CA ILE A 143 5.76 13.61 -7.77
C ILE A 143 6.70 14.21 -8.80
#